data_3f3e330f2a1011f819ad292e4b5c6960
#
_entry.id   3f3e330f2a1011f819ad292e4b5c6960
#
_cell.length_a   1.000
_cell.length_b   1.000
_cell.length_c   1.000
_cell.angle_alpha   90.00
_cell.angle_beta   90.00
_cell.angle_gamma   90.00
#
_symmetry.space_group_name_H-M   'P 1'
#
loop_
_entity.id
_entity.type
_entity.pdbx_description
1 polymer ?
#
loop_
_entity_poly.entity_id
_entity_poly.type
_entity_poly.pdbx_seq_one_letter_code
_entity_poly.pdbx_strand_id
1 'polypeptide(L)'
;AFKFPRPMLDRPGLDFSFSGLKTAVLTARQQTADYPNKTADICASFEAAAVDTLIRKCIRALQETGLKRLVLAGGVSANKRLRADLAEALKPLRAQAYYPAPEFCTDNGAMIAFAGCQRLRAGESVGLGVSVRARWPMTELSAIS
;
A
#
# COMPACT_ATOMS: atom_id res chain seq x y z
N ALA A 1 -22.49 -4.19 -4.77
CA ALA A 1 -23.56 -4.29 -3.77
C ALA A 1 -23.58 -3.06 -2.85
N PHE A 2 -22.48 -2.74 -2.14
CA PHE A 2 -22.39 -1.58 -1.25
C PHE A 2 -21.55 -0.45 -1.87
N LYS A 3 -22.01 0.80 -1.74
CA LYS A 3 -21.25 1.99 -2.19
C LYS A 3 -20.42 2.53 -1.02
N PHE A 4 -19.18 2.09 -0.92
CA PHE A 4 -18.24 2.63 0.06
C PHE A 4 -17.51 3.88 -0.45
N PRO A 5 -17.14 4.81 0.44
CA PRO A 5 -16.41 6.02 0.08
C PRO A 5 -14.99 5.68 -0.39
N ARG A 6 -14.41 6.58 -1.19
CA ARG A 6 -13.00 6.61 -1.58
C ARG A 6 -12.37 7.88 -1.02
N PRO A 7 -11.98 7.85 0.26
CA PRO A 7 -11.52 9.07 0.93
C PRO A 7 -10.32 9.69 0.21
N MET A 8 -10.27 11.02 0.18
CA MET A 8 -9.18 11.82 -0.37
C MET A 8 -8.93 11.68 -1.89
N LEU A 9 -9.78 11.02 -2.66
CA LEU A 9 -9.65 11.02 -4.12
C LEU A 9 -10.04 12.36 -4.74
N ASP A 10 -10.96 13.07 -4.12
CA ASP A 10 -11.45 14.41 -4.46
C ASP A 10 -10.48 15.54 -4.08
N ARG A 11 -9.46 15.23 -3.26
CA ARG A 11 -8.46 16.20 -2.80
C ARG A 11 -7.19 16.14 -3.66
N PRO A 12 -6.50 17.29 -3.82
CA PRO A 12 -5.20 17.31 -4.46
C PRO A 12 -4.16 16.50 -3.68
N GLY A 13 -3.02 16.23 -4.31
CA GLY A 13 -1.89 15.51 -3.72
C GLY A 13 -2.05 14.00 -3.73
N LEU A 14 -1.02 13.34 -3.22
CA LEU A 14 -0.82 11.89 -3.31
C LEU A 14 -1.20 11.13 -2.04
N ASP A 15 -1.48 11.84 -0.96
CA ASP A 15 -1.91 11.22 0.29
C ASP A 15 -3.22 10.46 0.14
N PHE A 16 -3.38 9.38 0.89
CA PHE A 16 -4.61 8.63 0.99
C PHE A 16 -4.92 8.25 2.43
N SER A 17 -6.18 7.94 2.71
CA SER A 17 -6.64 7.53 4.04
C SER A 17 -7.69 6.43 3.91
N PHE A 18 -7.66 5.48 4.81
CA PHE A 18 -8.68 4.44 4.93
C PHE A 18 -9.55 4.58 6.18
N SER A 19 -9.34 5.62 6.99
CA SER A 19 -10.11 5.86 8.22
C SER A 19 -11.61 5.94 7.95
N GLY A 20 -12.02 6.80 7.00
CA GLY A 20 -13.42 6.94 6.61
C GLY A 20 -14.02 5.68 5.99
N LEU A 21 -13.23 4.93 5.23
CA LEU A 21 -13.64 3.65 4.66
C LEU A 21 -13.90 2.61 5.75
N LYS A 22 -13.01 2.51 6.75
CA LYS A 22 -13.19 1.63 7.91
C LYS A 22 -14.49 1.92 8.65
N THR A 23 -14.77 3.19 8.94
CA THR A 23 -16.00 3.62 9.61
C THR A 23 -17.24 3.28 8.78
N ALA A 24 -17.21 3.53 7.47
CA ALA A 24 -18.33 3.22 6.59
C ALA A 24 -18.65 1.71 6.54
N VAL A 25 -17.63 0.86 6.55
CA VAL A 25 -17.82 -0.61 6.62
C VAL A 25 -18.44 -1.02 7.96
N LEU A 26 -17.97 -0.46 9.07
CA LEU A 26 -18.54 -0.74 10.39
C LEU A 26 -20.01 -0.34 10.45
N THR A 27 -20.34 0.84 9.95
CA THR A 27 -21.72 1.34 9.87
C THR A 27 -22.59 0.42 8.99
N ALA A 28 -22.11 0.05 7.81
CA ALA A 28 -22.83 -0.86 6.92
C ALA A 28 -23.11 -2.21 7.59
N ARG A 29 -22.12 -2.75 8.32
CA ARG A 29 -22.30 -3.96 9.11
C ARG A 29 -23.42 -3.83 10.15
N GLN A 30 -23.45 -2.71 10.88
CA GLN A 30 -24.43 -2.49 11.93
C GLN A 30 -25.85 -2.23 11.39
N GLN A 31 -25.97 -1.63 10.22
CA GLN A 31 -27.24 -1.27 9.60
C GLN A 31 -27.83 -2.38 8.70
N THR A 32 -27.07 -3.39 8.38
CA THR A 32 -27.53 -4.49 7.53
C THR A 32 -28.17 -5.57 8.39
N ALA A 33 -29.50 -5.67 8.35
CA ALA A 33 -30.26 -6.63 9.16
C ALA A 33 -29.87 -8.10 8.90
N ASP A 34 -29.52 -8.43 7.65
CA ASP A 34 -29.08 -9.76 7.21
C ASP A 34 -27.56 -9.80 7.02
N TYR A 35 -26.80 -9.22 7.95
CA TYR A 35 -25.35 -9.10 7.85
C TYR A 35 -24.64 -10.43 7.56
N PRO A 36 -24.97 -11.56 8.23
CA PRO A 36 -24.27 -12.82 7.97
C PRO A 36 -24.29 -13.23 6.50
N ASN A 37 -25.45 -13.12 5.83
CA ASN A 37 -25.61 -13.46 4.42
C ASN A 37 -25.04 -12.39 3.45
N LYS A 38 -24.80 -11.17 3.92
CA LYS A 38 -24.23 -10.06 3.14
C LYS A 38 -22.74 -9.84 3.36
N THR A 39 -22.07 -10.65 4.18
CA THR A 39 -20.65 -10.50 4.50
C THR A 39 -19.79 -10.52 3.24
N ALA A 40 -20.01 -11.45 2.32
CA ALA A 40 -19.25 -11.53 1.07
C ALA A 40 -19.39 -10.27 0.21
N ASP A 41 -20.62 -9.73 0.11
CA ASP A 41 -20.92 -8.51 -0.63
C ASP A 41 -20.21 -7.28 -0.01
N ILE A 42 -20.21 -7.19 1.31
CA ILE A 42 -19.52 -6.12 2.06
C ILE A 42 -18.03 -6.22 1.84
N CYS A 43 -17.44 -7.40 1.97
CA CYS A 43 -16.00 -7.62 1.76
C CYS A 43 -15.57 -7.30 0.33
N ALA A 44 -16.31 -7.77 -0.67
CA ALA A 44 -16.02 -7.49 -2.07
C ALA A 44 -16.14 -5.99 -2.40
N SER A 45 -17.13 -5.31 -1.81
CA SER A 45 -17.33 -3.87 -2.00
C SER A 45 -16.27 -3.04 -1.29
N PHE A 46 -15.82 -3.47 -0.10
CA PHE A 46 -14.70 -2.87 0.61
C PHE A 46 -13.39 -3.01 -0.17
N GLU A 47 -13.08 -4.23 -0.63
CA GLU A 47 -11.89 -4.47 -1.44
C GLU A 47 -11.90 -3.59 -2.70
N ALA A 48 -13.04 -3.54 -3.41
CA ALA A 48 -13.18 -2.68 -4.58
C ALA A 48 -12.91 -1.19 -4.27
N ALA A 49 -13.39 -0.69 -3.14
CA ALA A 49 -13.18 0.70 -2.76
C ALA A 49 -11.70 0.98 -2.39
N ALA A 50 -11.06 0.06 -1.68
CA ALA A 50 -9.65 0.18 -1.30
C ALA A 50 -8.74 0.12 -2.53
N VAL A 51 -8.95 -0.87 -3.39
CA VAL A 51 -8.17 -1.05 -4.64
C VAL A 51 -8.33 0.15 -5.57
N ASP A 52 -9.56 0.63 -5.81
CA ASP A 52 -9.81 1.81 -6.64
C ASP A 52 -9.09 3.06 -6.09
N THR A 53 -9.11 3.26 -4.76
CA THR A 53 -8.41 4.37 -4.13
C THR A 53 -6.90 4.31 -4.38
N LEU A 54 -6.28 3.15 -4.19
CA LEU A 54 -4.85 2.95 -4.41
C LEU A 54 -4.47 3.16 -5.87
N ILE A 55 -5.20 2.54 -6.81
CA ILE A 55 -4.91 2.64 -8.24
C ILE A 55 -4.97 4.09 -8.71
N ARG A 56 -6.02 4.84 -8.35
CA ARG A 56 -6.17 6.23 -8.77
C ARG A 56 -5.05 7.11 -8.25
N LYS A 57 -4.60 6.90 -7.01
CA LYS A 57 -3.46 7.64 -6.45
C LYS A 57 -2.14 7.23 -7.13
N CYS A 58 -1.94 5.97 -7.45
CA CYS A 58 -0.77 5.52 -8.21
C CYS A 58 -0.73 6.14 -9.62
N ILE A 59 -1.86 6.17 -10.32
CA ILE A 59 -1.96 6.80 -11.64
C ILE A 59 -1.67 8.30 -11.54
N ARG A 60 -2.25 8.99 -10.57
CA ARG A 60 -1.97 10.41 -10.32
C ARG A 60 -0.49 10.66 -10.08
N ALA A 61 0.15 9.85 -9.24
CA ALA A 61 1.58 9.96 -8.97
C ALA A 61 2.43 9.82 -10.24
N LEU A 62 2.12 8.84 -11.09
CA LEU A 62 2.82 8.65 -12.36
C LEU A 62 2.59 9.81 -13.34
N GLN A 63 1.40 10.38 -13.36
CA GLN A 63 1.07 11.53 -14.19
C GLN A 63 1.80 12.81 -13.72
N GLU A 64 1.80 13.06 -12.41
CA GLU A 64 2.46 14.23 -11.81
C GLU A 64 3.99 14.15 -11.92
N THR A 65 4.58 12.97 -11.81
CA THR A 65 6.04 12.79 -11.85
C THR A 65 6.60 12.51 -13.24
N GLY A 66 5.76 12.10 -14.19
CA GLY A 66 6.19 11.65 -15.51
C GLY A 66 6.89 10.28 -15.52
N LEU A 67 7.04 9.64 -14.36
CA LEU A 67 7.72 8.36 -14.23
C LEU A 67 6.90 7.23 -14.88
N LYS A 68 7.60 6.16 -15.30
CA LYS A 68 6.99 4.98 -15.93
C LYS A 68 7.17 3.69 -15.11
N ARG A 69 7.83 3.79 -13.98
CA ARG A 69 8.07 2.66 -13.07
C ARG A 69 7.45 2.95 -11.71
N LEU A 70 6.65 2.00 -11.24
CA LEU A 70 5.95 2.06 -9.96
C LEU A 70 6.36 0.85 -9.13
N VAL A 71 6.77 1.06 -7.90
CA VAL A 71 7.06 -0.01 -6.95
C VAL A 71 5.98 -0.06 -5.89
N LEU A 72 5.34 -1.21 -5.71
CA LEU A 72 4.41 -1.47 -4.62
C LEU A 72 5.03 -2.48 -3.65
N ALA A 73 5.10 -2.11 -2.39
CA ALA A 73 5.60 -2.95 -1.31
C ALA A 73 4.62 -2.98 -0.12
N GLY A 74 4.89 -3.83 0.86
CA GLY A 74 4.03 -4.03 2.03
C GLY A 74 2.89 -5.02 1.80
N GLY A 75 2.20 -5.42 2.87
CA GLY A 75 1.23 -6.53 2.86
C GLY A 75 0.12 -6.40 1.82
N VAL A 76 -0.39 -5.20 1.56
CA VAL A 76 -1.45 -4.96 0.57
C VAL A 76 -0.98 -5.25 -0.86
N SER A 77 0.33 -5.17 -1.14
CA SER A 77 0.87 -5.51 -2.46
C SER A 77 0.72 -6.99 -2.83
N ALA A 78 0.38 -7.88 -1.89
CA ALA A 78 0.02 -9.27 -2.15
C ALA A 78 -1.40 -9.45 -2.69
N ASN A 79 -2.25 -8.41 -2.62
CA ASN A 79 -3.64 -8.50 -3.07
C ASN A 79 -3.71 -8.76 -4.58
N LYS A 80 -4.32 -9.88 -4.97
CA LYS A 80 -4.40 -10.33 -6.37
C LYS A 80 -5.21 -9.38 -7.25
N ARG A 81 -6.30 -8.84 -6.72
CA ARG A 81 -7.16 -7.90 -7.43
C ARG A 81 -6.42 -6.59 -7.69
N LEU A 82 -5.74 -6.03 -6.66
CA LEU A 82 -4.92 -4.83 -6.83
C LEU A 82 -3.89 -5.01 -7.94
N ARG A 83 -3.18 -6.14 -7.96
CA ARG A 83 -2.19 -6.43 -9.01
C ARG A 83 -2.80 -6.48 -10.40
N ALA A 84 -3.93 -7.19 -10.55
CA ALA A 84 -4.61 -7.33 -11.84
C ALA A 84 -5.17 -5.99 -12.34
N ASP A 85 -5.95 -5.30 -11.50
CA ASP A 85 -6.60 -4.04 -11.88
C ASP A 85 -5.57 -2.93 -12.15
N LEU A 86 -4.47 -2.89 -11.37
CA LEU A 86 -3.38 -1.93 -11.59
C LEU A 86 -2.64 -2.22 -12.90
N ALA A 87 -2.37 -3.47 -13.24
CA ALA A 87 -1.71 -3.82 -14.49
C ALA A 87 -2.52 -3.32 -15.70
N GLU A 88 -3.84 -3.47 -15.68
CA GLU A 88 -4.73 -2.92 -16.72
C GLU A 88 -4.70 -1.39 -16.75
N ALA A 89 -4.77 -0.76 -15.59
CA ALA A 89 -4.80 0.70 -15.47
C ALA A 89 -3.49 1.37 -15.92
N LEU A 90 -2.36 0.66 -15.89
CA LEU A 90 -1.06 1.18 -16.31
C LEU A 90 -0.81 1.09 -17.82
N LYS A 91 -1.53 0.25 -18.57
CA LYS A 91 -1.35 0.08 -20.02
C LYS A 91 -1.43 1.39 -20.81
N PRO A 92 -2.46 2.26 -20.62
CA PRO A 92 -2.55 3.52 -21.35
C PRO A 92 -1.39 4.47 -21.07
N LEU A 93 -0.80 4.39 -19.87
CA LEU A 93 0.34 5.20 -19.45
C LEU A 93 1.69 4.65 -19.94
N ARG A 94 1.71 3.45 -20.54
CA ARG A 94 2.93 2.71 -20.87
C ARG A 94 3.87 2.62 -19.65
N ALA A 95 3.30 2.41 -18.47
CA ALA A 95 4.00 2.29 -17.21
C ALA A 95 3.99 0.84 -16.72
N GLN A 96 4.94 0.50 -15.85
CA GLN A 96 5.11 -0.84 -15.30
C GLN A 96 5.14 -0.81 -13.78
N ALA A 97 4.44 -1.76 -13.15
CA ALA A 97 4.49 -1.99 -11.71
C ALA A 97 5.42 -3.15 -11.36
N TYR A 98 6.15 -2.98 -10.28
CA TYR A 98 7.05 -3.97 -9.69
C TYR A 98 6.57 -4.32 -8.28
N TYR A 99 6.62 -5.60 -7.95
CA TYR A 99 6.16 -6.13 -6.67
C TYR A 99 7.20 -7.09 -6.10
N PRO A 100 7.34 -7.18 -4.78
CA PRO A 100 8.06 -8.29 -4.19
C PRO A 100 7.33 -9.62 -4.45
N ALA A 101 8.04 -10.73 -4.32
CA ALA A 101 7.40 -12.04 -4.28
C ALA A 101 6.38 -12.08 -3.13
N PRO A 102 5.26 -12.81 -3.26
CA PRO A 102 4.19 -12.81 -2.25
C PRO A 102 4.66 -13.09 -0.83
N GLU A 103 5.65 -13.95 -0.66
CA GLU A 103 6.28 -14.32 0.61
C GLU A 103 7.04 -13.17 1.26
N PHE A 104 7.47 -12.16 0.49
CA PHE A 104 8.17 -10.97 0.97
C PHE A 104 7.31 -9.72 1.05
N CYS A 105 6.00 -9.83 0.83
CA CYS A 105 5.09 -8.67 0.91
C CYS A 105 4.81 -8.22 2.34
N THR A 106 4.87 -9.13 3.31
CA THR A 106 4.74 -8.82 4.74
C THR A 106 6.11 -8.66 5.39
N ASP A 107 6.12 -8.14 6.62
CA ASP A 107 7.34 -8.00 7.40
C ASP A 107 8.07 -9.35 7.51
N ASN A 108 9.37 -9.35 7.20
CA ASN A 108 10.18 -10.56 7.23
C ASN A 108 11.65 -10.23 7.53
N GLY A 109 12.37 -11.22 8.09
CA GLY A 109 13.77 -11.06 8.43
C GLY A 109 14.70 -10.85 7.23
N ALA A 110 14.35 -11.37 6.06
CA ALA A 110 15.20 -11.26 4.86
C ALA A 110 15.32 -9.80 4.38
N MET A 111 14.23 -9.01 4.43
CA MET A 111 14.28 -7.59 4.03
C MET A 111 15.16 -6.77 4.98
N ILE A 112 15.13 -7.06 6.27
CA ILE A 112 15.97 -6.37 7.27
C ILE A 112 17.42 -6.80 7.14
N ALA A 113 17.68 -8.09 6.95
CA ALA A 113 19.03 -8.60 6.72
C ALA A 113 19.64 -8.01 5.42
N PHE A 114 18.86 -7.90 4.37
CA PHE A 114 19.31 -7.28 3.12
C PHE A 114 19.66 -5.80 3.30
N ALA A 115 18.77 -5.02 3.95
CA ALA A 115 19.02 -3.62 4.25
C ALA A 115 20.26 -3.42 5.13
N GLY A 116 20.41 -4.25 6.17
CA GLY A 116 21.60 -4.26 7.05
C GLY A 116 22.89 -4.62 6.30
N CYS A 117 22.83 -5.61 5.41
CA CYS A 117 23.96 -6.00 4.57
C CYS A 117 24.42 -4.85 3.65
N GLN A 118 23.49 -4.13 3.02
CA GLN A 118 23.84 -2.98 2.16
C GLN A 118 24.52 -1.87 2.97
N ARG A 119 23.99 -1.55 4.15
CA ARG A 119 24.60 -0.54 5.05
C ARG A 119 25.96 -0.96 5.54
N LEU A 120 26.13 -2.21 5.95
CA LEU A 120 27.42 -2.75 6.38
C LEU A 120 28.46 -2.68 5.25
N ARG A 121 28.07 -3.01 3.99
CA ARG A 121 28.95 -2.88 2.80
C ARG A 121 29.32 -1.43 2.49
N ALA A 122 28.48 -0.48 2.83
CA ALA A 122 28.76 0.96 2.77
C ALA A 122 29.61 1.46 3.95
N GLY A 123 30.09 0.58 4.83
CA GLY A 123 30.93 0.93 5.96
C GLY A 123 30.18 1.39 7.23
N GLU A 124 28.85 1.33 7.21
CA GLU A 124 28.07 1.68 8.40
C GLU A 124 28.15 0.55 9.44
N SER A 125 28.55 0.89 10.66
CA SER A 125 28.54 -0.03 11.80
C SER A 125 28.18 0.73 13.07
N VAL A 126 27.57 0.04 14.00
CA VAL A 126 27.26 0.55 15.34
C VAL A 126 27.80 -0.42 16.37
N GLY A 127 28.14 0.09 17.55
CA GLY A 127 28.56 -0.76 18.69
C GLY A 127 27.40 -1.62 19.23
N LEU A 128 27.67 -2.40 20.25
CA LEU A 128 26.69 -3.30 20.87
C LEU A 128 25.53 -2.59 21.59
N GLY A 129 25.67 -1.28 21.86
CA GLY A 129 24.61 -0.45 22.44
C GLY A 129 23.56 -0.08 21.42
N VAL A 130 22.42 -0.78 21.40
CA VAL A 130 21.31 -0.55 20.47
C VAL A 130 20.15 0.15 21.19
N SER A 131 19.70 1.29 20.67
CA SER A 131 18.47 1.94 21.12
C SER A 131 17.31 1.55 20.20
N VAL A 132 16.19 1.11 20.79
CA VAL A 132 14.98 0.73 20.04
C VAL A 132 14.06 1.94 19.90
N ARG A 133 13.57 2.17 18.68
CA ARG A 133 12.60 3.23 18.37
C ARG A 133 11.33 2.62 17.78
N ALA A 134 10.19 2.92 18.35
CA ALA A 134 8.88 2.48 17.83
C ALA A 134 8.50 3.15 16.49
N ARG A 135 9.02 4.33 16.24
CA ARG A 135 8.90 5.07 14.98
C ARG A 135 10.26 5.66 14.63
N TRP A 136 10.71 5.34 13.42
CA TRP A 136 11.95 5.90 12.89
C TRP A 136 11.66 6.53 11.53
N PRO A 137 11.67 7.86 11.41
CA PRO A 137 11.46 8.54 10.13
C PRO A 137 12.54 8.14 9.11
N MET A 138 12.13 7.76 7.93
CA MET A 138 13.09 7.40 6.85
C MET A 138 14.02 8.55 6.47
N THR A 139 13.58 9.79 6.70
CA THR A 139 14.38 11.01 6.46
C THR A 139 15.57 11.16 7.41
N GLU A 140 15.60 10.41 8.51
CA GLU A 140 16.76 10.38 9.45
C GLU A 140 17.81 9.35 9.03
N LEU A 141 17.53 8.53 8.03
CA LEU A 141 18.50 7.56 7.50
C LEU A 141 19.31 8.22 6.39
N SER A 142 20.65 8.15 6.51
CA SER A 142 21.52 8.57 5.42
C SER A 142 21.31 7.71 4.18
N ALA A 143 21.41 8.35 3.00
CA ALA A 143 21.43 7.59 1.75
C ALA A 143 22.66 6.68 1.73
N ILE A 144 22.50 5.47 1.23
CA ILE A 144 23.62 4.56 0.96
C ILE A 144 24.24 5.04 -0.35
N SER A 145 25.48 5.48 -0.31
CA SER A 145 26.27 5.90 -1.48
C SER A 145 26.86 4.69 -2.21
#